data_0c71cad8f682799f50f2d2c075af14c6
#
_entry.id   0c71cad8f682799f50f2d2c075af14c6
#
_cell.length_a   1.000
_cell.length_b   1.000
_cell.length_c   1.000
_cell.angle_alpha   90.00
_cell.angle_beta   90.00
_cell.angle_gamma   90.00
#
_symmetry.space_group_name_H-M   'P 1'
#
loop_
_entity.id
_entity.type
_entity.pdbx_description
1 polymer ?
#
loop_
_entity_poly.entity_id
_entity_poly.type
_entity_poly.pdbx_seq_one_letter_code
_entity_poly.pdbx_strand_id
1 'polypeptide(L)'
;MRPALKNRGVKRLSVHGLSAFFAAFTALAGGAVLAVAAPATSKLPFNLDKEHVPGQLIVKFKRGAEAQKSAMGILQSYGAFSAVPFSRTGAMKVTFPMKESVKDLELAAKQIAARSDVQYVEANTIIRMDAKFPNDPDFNQLYGMHNDGTTGGKAGADINAPEAWDVSTGSKNVVIGVIDTGIDYTHPDIAPNYWTNPGETGTDAEGRDKQTNGIDDDGNGFIDDFRGWDFVNNDNDPMDDNSHGTHCAGTIGGKGNDGQGVVGVNWDVSMVGIKFLSGGGSGTLEDAVKGIEYGTKLGLTLTSNSWGGGGYSETMAAAIAEAESKSVLFIAAAGNSSADNDSDPHYPSTYTHSNVIAVAATDHNDEMASFSCYGAESVDIGAPGVDILSSIPDGKYTKYSGTSMATPHVAGAAALVKAAFPELNGMQIKARLLNGADQIPALQGKTTTGGRLNLANSLEVDNVAPGIIAGIRAAGATRDSVTFNFVATGDDGDAGAAKSYEVRTASTPIASESDWSAASKSVANITVDSDTRQATVRIS
;
A
#
# COMPACT_ATOMS: atom_id res chain seq x y z
N MET A 1 -19.87 -20.74 -13.71
CA MET A 1 -19.42 -21.26 -12.41
C MET A 1 -18.23 -20.39 -11.98
N ARG A 2 -18.45 -19.47 -11.08
CA ARG A 2 -17.39 -18.59 -10.54
C ARG A 2 -16.67 -19.35 -9.42
N PRO A 3 -15.33 -19.34 -9.35
CA PRO A 3 -14.65 -19.89 -8.19
C PRO A 3 -14.87 -18.99 -6.97
N ALA A 4 -15.23 -19.60 -5.85
CA ALA A 4 -15.42 -18.94 -4.58
C ALA A 4 -14.07 -18.36 -4.09
N LEU A 5 -14.05 -17.05 -3.79
CA LEU A 5 -12.95 -16.37 -3.12
C LEU A 5 -12.71 -17.05 -1.76
N LYS A 6 -11.57 -17.73 -1.63
CA LYS A 6 -11.11 -18.24 -0.33
C LYS A 6 -10.61 -17.07 0.50
N ASN A 7 -11.23 -16.85 1.64
CA ASN A 7 -10.79 -15.94 2.68
C ASN A 7 -9.37 -16.34 3.13
N ARG A 8 -8.37 -15.60 2.70
CA ARG A 8 -6.95 -15.87 2.95
C ARG A 8 -6.47 -15.00 4.09
N GLY A 9 -6.21 -15.58 5.23
CA GLY A 9 -5.67 -14.88 6.40
C GLY A 9 -5.86 -15.59 7.73
N VAL A 10 -6.46 -16.77 7.74
CA VAL A 10 -6.72 -17.55 8.97
C VAL A 10 -5.88 -18.81 9.00
N LYS A 11 -5.09 -19.00 10.05
CA LYS A 11 -4.19 -20.13 10.23
C LYS A 11 -4.69 -21.21 11.16
N ARG A 12 -4.32 -22.43 10.88
CA ARG A 12 -4.75 -23.68 11.52
C ARG A 12 -3.64 -24.26 12.38
N LEU A 13 -3.99 -24.75 13.58
CA LEU A 13 -3.10 -25.42 14.51
C LEU A 13 -3.20 -26.95 14.40
N SER A 14 -2.10 -27.63 14.09
CA SER A 14 -1.97 -29.09 14.19
C SER A 14 -0.60 -29.45 14.80
N VAL A 15 -0.58 -30.39 15.75
CA VAL A 15 0.60 -30.76 16.53
C VAL A 15 1.15 -32.10 16.06
N HIS A 16 2.43 -32.17 15.65
CA HIS A 16 3.27 -33.39 15.69
C HIS A 16 4.73 -32.99 15.93
N GLY A 17 5.40 -33.72 16.78
CA GLY A 17 6.59 -33.31 17.48
C GLY A 17 7.93 -33.93 17.08
N LEU A 18 8.95 -33.37 17.73
CA LEU A 18 10.28 -33.88 18.15
C LEU A 18 11.36 -34.11 17.06
N SER A 19 12.59 -33.67 17.16
CA SER A 19 13.64 -33.67 18.18
C SER A 19 14.89 -32.94 17.69
N ALA A 20 15.65 -32.37 18.62
CA ALA A 20 16.90 -31.65 18.43
C ALA A 20 18.14 -32.56 18.43
N PHE A 21 19.26 -32.09 17.84
CA PHE A 21 20.62 -32.38 18.34
C PHE A 21 21.62 -31.30 17.92
N PHE A 22 22.37 -30.79 18.90
CA PHE A 22 23.52 -29.91 18.77
C PHE A 22 24.81 -30.71 18.71
N ALA A 23 25.79 -30.27 17.92
CA ALA A 23 27.21 -30.54 18.20
C ALA A 23 28.10 -29.44 17.60
N ALA A 24 28.91 -28.82 18.45
CA ALA A 24 29.97 -27.90 18.13
C ALA A 24 31.29 -28.63 17.84
N PHE A 25 32.15 -28.04 16.94
CA PHE A 25 33.58 -28.37 16.90
C PHE A 25 34.43 -27.17 16.62
N THR A 26 35.47 -27.01 17.42
CA THR A 26 36.46 -25.94 17.45
C THR A 26 37.70 -26.28 16.61
N ALA A 27 38.38 -25.24 16.20
CA ALA A 27 39.58 -25.04 15.40
C ALA A 27 40.83 -25.88 15.65
N LEU A 28 41.76 -25.91 14.70
CA LEU A 28 43.17 -25.51 14.88
C LEU A 28 43.90 -25.29 13.54
N ALA A 29 44.87 -24.41 13.60
CA ALA A 29 45.62 -23.80 12.50
C ALA A 29 46.80 -24.62 12.00
N GLY A 30 47.28 -24.34 10.77
CA GLY A 30 48.58 -24.77 10.26
C GLY A 30 48.78 -24.35 8.82
N GLY A 31 49.65 -23.36 8.59
CA GLY A 31 49.88 -22.74 7.29
C GLY A 31 50.74 -23.53 6.32
N ALA A 32 50.50 -23.29 5.04
CA ALA A 32 51.48 -23.37 3.97
C ALA A 32 51.01 -22.43 2.83
N VAL A 33 51.80 -21.44 2.52
CA VAL A 33 51.61 -20.54 1.37
C VAL A 33 52.03 -21.28 0.11
N LEU A 34 51.09 -21.64 -0.73
CA LEU A 34 51.34 -22.01 -2.13
C LEU A 34 50.61 -20.97 -2.97
N ALA A 35 51.41 -20.11 -3.63
CA ALA A 35 50.89 -19.21 -4.64
C ALA A 35 50.41 -20.03 -5.85
N VAL A 36 49.11 -20.23 -5.95
CA VAL A 36 48.44 -20.73 -7.15
C VAL A 36 47.96 -19.54 -7.93
N ALA A 37 48.40 -19.42 -9.20
CA ALA A 37 47.92 -18.42 -10.14
C ALA A 37 46.38 -18.43 -10.15
N ALA A 38 45.76 -17.28 -9.92
CA ALA A 38 44.33 -17.10 -9.96
C ALA A 38 43.82 -17.52 -11.37
N PRO A 39 42.85 -18.47 -11.46
CA PRO A 39 42.13 -18.65 -12.71
C PRO A 39 41.35 -17.37 -12.99
N ALA A 40 41.31 -16.98 -14.29
CA ALA A 40 40.53 -15.85 -14.75
C ALA A 40 39.11 -15.90 -14.11
N THR A 41 38.77 -14.89 -13.34
CA THR A 41 37.49 -14.74 -12.69
C THR A 41 36.41 -14.56 -13.74
N SER A 42 35.76 -15.66 -14.14
CA SER A 42 34.43 -15.56 -14.66
C SER A 42 33.58 -14.96 -13.51
N LYS A 43 33.16 -13.74 -13.64
CA LYS A 43 32.18 -13.13 -12.74
C LYS A 43 30.94 -14.02 -12.79
N LEU A 44 30.78 -14.89 -11.79
CA LEU A 44 29.50 -15.55 -11.58
C LEU A 44 28.53 -14.46 -11.08
N PRO A 45 27.48 -14.12 -11.83
CA PRO A 45 26.54 -13.12 -11.39
C PRO A 45 25.70 -13.71 -10.26
N PHE A 46 26.01 -13.39 -9.02
CA PHE A 46 25.12 -13.74 -7.91
C PHE A 46 23.81 -12.93 -7.96
N ASN A 47 23.83 -11.74 -8.59
CA ASN A 47 22.71 -10.79 -8.68
C ASN A 47 22.03 -10.49 -7.33
N LEU A 48 22.75 -10.63 -6.21
CA LEU A 48 22.26 -10.29 -4.88
C LEU A 48 22.16 -8.78 -4.66
N ASP A 49 22.72 -7.98 -5.55
CA ASP A 49 22.55 -6.54 -5.68
C ASP A 49 21.22 -6.14 -6.36
N LYS A 50 20.54 -7.11 -6.97
CA LYS A 50 19.22 -6.94 -7.55
C LYS A 50 18.13 -7.34 -6.57
N GLU A 51 16.93 -6.78 -6.74
CA GLU A 51 15.77 -7.22 -6.01
C GLU A 51 15.55 -8.71 -6.20
N HIS A 52 15.43 -9.46 -5.13
CA HIS A 52 15.34 -10.92 -5.16
C HIS A 52 14.51 -11.45 -4.00
N VAL A 53 14.02 -12.67 -4.14
CA VAL A 53 13.25 -13.33 -3.08
C VAL A 53 14.18 -13.60 -1.89
N PRO A 54 13.91 -13.03 -0.69
CA PRO A 54 14.76 -13.21 0.47
C PRO A 54 15.02 -14.68 0.79
N GLY A 55 16.27 -15.00 1.11
CA GLY A 55 16.68 -16.36 1.46
C GLY A 55 16.63 -17.38 0.31
N GLN A 56 16.48 -16.96 -0.94
CA GLN A 56 16.41 -17.89 -2.07
C GLN A 56 17.56 -17.71 -3.05
N LEU A 57 18.18 -18.84 -3.41
CA LEU A 57 19.16 -18.93 -4.47
C LEU A 57 18.70 -19.95 -5.54
N ILE A 58 19.19 -19.77 -6.76
CA ILE A 58 19.12 -20.78 -7.82
C ILE A 58 20.52 -21.38 -7.99
N VAL A 59 20.62 -22.69 -7.82
CA VAL A 59 21.90 -23.42 -7.87
C VAL A 59 21.81 -24.48 -8.94
N LYS A 60 22.85 -24.55 -9.80
CA LYS A 60 22.98 -25.62 -10.76
C LYS A 60 24.29 -26.38 -10.58
N PHE A 61 24.16 -27.68 -10.47
CA PHE A 61 25.31 -28.58 -10.44
C PHE A 61 25.71 -29.01 -11.87
N LYS A 62 27.00 -29.28 -12.10
CA LYS A 62 27.50 -29.86 -13.34
C LYS A 62 26.90 -31.26 -13.51
N ARG A 63 26.62 -31.67 -14.74
CA ARG A 63 25.95 -32.94 -15.03
C ARG A 63 26.72 -34.14 -14.50
N GLY A 64 26.05 -34.98 -13.70
CA GLY A 64 26.44 -36.27 -13.19
C GLY A 64 25.33 -36.79 -12.28
N ALA A 65 24.82 -38.00 -12.50
CA ALA A 65 23.66 -38.54 -11.77
C ALA A 65 23.87 -38.64 -10.24
N GLU A 66 25.11 -38.74 -9.79
CA GLU A 66 25.48 -38.77 -8.37
C GLU A 66 25.40 -37.37 -7.72
N ALA A 67 25.78 -36.32 -8.44
CA ALA A 67 25.76 -34.95 -7.91
C ALA A 67 24.33 -34.45 -7.61
N GLN A 68 23.34 -34.83 -8.40
CA GLN A 68 21.94 -34.44 -8.15
C GLN A 68 21.31 -35.21 -6.98
N LYS A 69 21.69 -36.48 -6.75
CA LYS A 69 21.16 -37.27 -5.61
C LYS A 69 21.70 -36.78 -4.27
N SER A 70 22.91 -36.24 -4.23
CA SER A 70 23.54 -35.72 -3.02
C SER A 70 23.34 -34.19 -2.86
N ALA A 71 22.76 -33.52 -3.85
CA ALA A 71 22.63 -32.06 -3.89
C ALA A 71 21.94 -31.51 -2.63
N MET A 72 20.86 -32.13 -2.17
CA MET A 72 20.14 -31.68 -0.96
C MET A 72 21.03 -31.79 0.28
N GLY A 73 21.75 -32.88 0.48
CA GLY A 73 22.67 -33.03 1.61
C GLY A 73 23.83 -32.02 1.57
N ILE A 74 24.32 -31.71 0.36
CA ILE A 74 25.34 -30.69 0.16
C ILE A 74 24.78 -29.32 0.53
N LEU A 75 23.59 -28.94 0.04
CA LEU A 75 22.98 -27.64 0.28
C LEU A 75 22.59 -27.47 1.76
N GLN A 76 22.14 -28.53 2.41
CA GLN A 76 21.89 -28.54 3.85
C GLN A 76 23.14 -28.26 4.69
N SER A 77 24.32 -28.70 4.24
CA SER A 77 25.57 -28.36 4.94
C SER A 77 25.95 -26.90 4.92
N TYR A 78 25.31 -26.11 4.04
CA TYR A 78 25.41 -24.65 3.94
C TYR A 78 24.20 -23.93 4.53
N GLY A 79 23.34 -24.63 5.27
CA GLY A 79 22.20 -24.02 5.97
C GLY A 79 20.87 -24.08 5.20
N ALA A 80 20.82 -24.61 3.98
CA ALA A 80 19.58 -24.71 3.23
C ALA A 80 18.60 -25.68 3.90
N PHE A 81 17.33 -25.30 4.04
CA PHE A 81 16.30 -26.20 4.54
C PHE A 81 15.46 -26.85 3.42
N SER A 82 15.49 -26.31 2.20
CA SER A 82 14.75 -26.83 1.06
C SER A 82 15.53 -26.65 -0.24
N ALA A 83 15.40 -27.63 -1.16
CA ALA A 83 15.88 -27.51 -2.52
C ALA A 83 14.89 -28.21 -3.48
N VAL A 84 14.32 -27.44 -4.41
CA VAL A 84 13.29 -27.88 -5.36
C VAL A 84 13.86 -27.83 -6.78
N PRO A 85 13.95 -28.93 -7.52
CA PRO A 85 14.52 -28.95 -8.86
C PRO A 85 13.56 -28.37 -9.89
N PHE A 86 14.11 -27.65 -10.88
CA PHE A 86 13.42 -27.30 -12.11
C PHE A 86 13.46 -28.50 -13.09
N SER A 87 12.30 -28.89 -13.58
CA SER A 87 12.12 -30.15 -14.31
C SER A 87 12.93 -30.27 -15.60
N ARG A 88 13.33 -29.18 -16.24
CA ARG A 88 14.02 -29.18 -17.54
C ARG A 88 15.45 -28.67 -17.49
N THR A 89 15.73 -27.66 -16.68
CA THR A 89 17.06 -27.03 -16.64
C THR A 89 18.06 -27.81 -15.78
N GLY A 90 17.57 -28.61 -14.83
CA GLY A 90 18.39 -29.30 -13.82
C GLY A 90 19.03 -28.35 -12.79
N ALA A 91 18.60 -27.07 -12.75
CA ALA A 91 18.86 -26.17 -11.65
C ALA A 91 17.90 -26.45 -10.49
N MET A 92 18.17 -25.90 -9.32
CA MET A 92 17.37 -26.09 -8.12
C MET A 92 17.11 -24.74 -7.45
N LYS A 93 15.86 -24.45 -7.08
CA LYS A 93 15.54 -23.39 -6.15
C LYS A 93 15.91 -23.85 -4.74
N VAL A 94 16.80 -23.13 -4.10
CA VAL A 94 17.33 -23.44 -2.77
C VAL A 94 16.84 -22.38 -1.81
N THR A 95 16.26 -22.79 -0.68
CA THR A 95 15.73 -21.86 0.31
C THR A 95 16.50 -22.00 1.63
N PHE A 96 16.89 -20.87 2.18
CA PHE A 96 17.60 -20.73 3.45
C PHE A 96 16.66 -20.12 4.51
N PRO A 97 16.87 -20.39 5.80
CA PRO A 97 16.10 -19.76 6.87
C PRO A 97 16.24 -18.23 6.84
N MET A 98 15.15 -17.52 6.98
CA MET A 98 15.10 -16.04 6.94
C MET A 98 15.85 -15.33 8.08
N LYS A 99 16.46 -16.05 9.01
CA LYS A 99 17.30 -15.44 10.08
C LYS A 99 18.68 -14.99 9.61
N GLU A 100 19.04 -15.30 8.39
CA GLU A 100 20.34 -14.94 7.84
C GLU A 100 20.25 -13.58 7.17
N SER A 101 21.15 -12.69 7.54
CA SER A 101 21.28 -11.37 6.87
C SER A 101 21.63 -11.56 5.39
N VAL A 102 21.44 -10.54 4.57
CA VAL A 102 21.90 -10.54 3.15
C VAL A 102 23.37 -10.96 3.04
N LYS A 103 24.20 -10.61 4.03
CA LYS A 103 25.62 -11.01 4.10
C LYS A 103 25.82 -12.50 4.30
N ASP A 104 24.92 -13.15 5.04
CA ASP A 104 24.99 -14.60 5.28
C ASP A 104 24.57 -15.37 4.04
N LEU A 105 23.55 -14.89 3.32
CA LEU A 105 23.14 -15.45 2.03
C LEU A 105 24.24 -15.29 0.98
N GLU A 106 24.91 -14.13 0.95
CA GLU A 106 26.06 -13.87 0.06
C GLU A 106 27.24 -14.80 0.39
N LEU A 107 27.50 -15.04 1.67
CA LEU A 107 28.54 -15.97 2.10
C LEU A 107 28.21 -17.41 1.68
N ALA A 108 26.99 -17.87 1.91
CA ALA A 108 26.52 -19.17 1.45
C ALA A 108 26.63 -19.30 -0.08
N ALA A 109 26.20 -18.31 -0.83
CA ALA A 109 26.31 -18.27 -2.29
C ALA A 109 27.77 -18.39 -2.77
N LYS A 110 28.70 -17.64 -2.13
CA LYS A 110 30.16 -17.72 -2.42
C LYS A 110 30.73 -19.09 -2.11
N GLN A 111 30.36 -19.68 -0.98
CA GLN A 111 30.85 -21.01 -0.60
C GLN A 111 30.33 -22.11 -1.52
N ILE A 112 29.06 -22.05 -1.90
CA ILE A 112 28.46 -23.01 -2.84
C ILE A 112 29.09 -22.85 -4.23
N ALA A 113 29.27 -21.62 -4.71
CA ALA A 113 29.89 -21.35 -6.02
C ALA A 113 31.36 -21.77 -6.11
N ALA A 114 32.09 -21.78 -4.99
CA ALA A 114 33.49 -22.20 -4.95
C ALA A 114 33.68 -23.72 -5.16
N ARG A 115 32.59 -24.50 -5.14
CA ARG A 115 32.66 -25.96 -5.34
C ARG A 115 32.93 -26.31 -6.79
N SER A 116 33.78 -27.30 -7.02
CA SER A 116 34.14 -27.76 -8.37
C SER A 116 32.99 -28.45 -9.13
N ASP A 117 31.99 -28.97 -8.40
CA ASP A 117 30.80 -29.64 -8.95
C ASP A 117 29.62 -28.70 -9.19
N VAL A 118 29.70 -27.43 -8.81
CA VAL A 118 28.69 -26.40 -9.10
C VAL A 118 28.98 -25.71 -10.43
N GLN A 119 27.95 -25.51 -11.23
CA GLN A 119 28.04 -24.81 -12.52
C GLN A 119 27.83 -23.31 -12.35
N TYR A 120 26.76 -22.93 -11.61
CA TYR A 120 26.48 -21.55 -11.23
C TYR A 120 25.62 -21.48 -9.96
N VAL A 121 25.66 -20.30 -9.34
CA VAL A 121 24.76 -19.85 -8.28
C VAL A 121 24.28 -18.46 -8.66
N GLU A 122 23.03 -18.17 -8.47
CA GLU A 122 22.43 -16.85 -8.68
C GLU A 122 21.28 -16.61 -7.70
N ALA A 123 20.95 -15.34 -7.45
CA ALA A 123 19.77 -14.99 -6.68
C ALA A 123 18.50 -15.38 -7.45
N ASN A 124 17.44 -15.74 -6.73
CA ASN A 124 16.11 -15.83 -7.32
C ASN A 124 15.57 -14.39 -7.48
N THR A 125 16.01 -13.71 -8.53
CA THR A 125 15.64 -12.32 -8.77
C THR A 125 14.17 -12.18 -9.10
N ILE A 126 13.58 -11.07 -8.69
CA ILE A 126 12.23 -10.69 -9.08
C ILE A 126 12.30 -10.14 -10.51
N ILE A 127 11.46 -10.69 -11.39
CA ILE A 127 11.30 -10.23 -12.76
C ILE A 127 9.92 -9.58 -12.82
N ARG A 128 9.88 -8.31 -13.21
CA ARG A 128 8.65 -7.54 -13.39
C ARG A 128 8.39 -7.35 -14.89
N MET A 129 7.15 -7.04 -15.24
CA MET A 129 6.85 -6.50 -16.58
C MET A 129 7.56 -5.14 -16.73
N ASP A 130 7.85 -4.72 -17.96
CA ASP A 130 8.34 -3.37 -18.22
C ASP A 130 7.27 -2.36 -17.76
N ALA A 131 7.67 -1.38 -16.95
CA ALA A 131 6.76 -0.40 -16.38
C ALA A 131 6.09 0.44 -17.48
N LYS A 132 4.80 0.76 -17.29
CA LYS A 132 4.00 1.51 -18.25
C LYS A 132 4.20 3.01 -18.07
N PHE A 133 4.84 3.63 -19.05
CA PHE A 133 5.08 5.07 -19.06
C PHE A 133 4.05 5.80 -19.94
N PRO A 134 3.47 6.92 -19.47
CA PRO A 134 2.58 7.75 -20.27
C PRO A 134 3.35 8.60 -21.28
N ASN A 135 2.65 9.15 -22.27
CA ASN A 135 3.24 10.01 -23.30
C ASN A 135 3.08 11.52 -23.03
N ASP A 136 2.69 11.87 -21.82
CA ASP A 136 2.42 13.24 -21.38
C ASP A 136 3.75 14.01 -21.26
N PRO A 137 3.86 15.20 -21.85
CA PRO A 137 5.16 15.87 -22.03
C PRO A 137 5.83 16.28 -20.70
N ASP A 138 5.07 16.53 -19.66
CA ASP A 138 5.59 16.95 -18.36
C ASP A 138 5.84 15.77 -17.40
N PHE A 139 5.60 14.53 -17.82
CA PHE A 139 5.78 13.34 -16.95
C PHE A 139 7.15 13.27 -16.29
N ASN A 140 8.22 13.58 -17.03
CA ASN A 140 9.59 13.56 -16.49
C ASN A 140 9.84 14.57 -15.35
N GLN A 141 8.91 15.49 -15.09
CA GLN A 141 8.97 16.43 -13.98
C GLN A 141 8.15 15.98 -12.77
N LEU A 142 7.37 14.90 -12.92
CA LEU A 142 6.48 14.35 -11.88
C LEU A 142 7.23 13.33 -11.02
N TYR A 143 8.24 13.79 -10.26
CA TYR A 143 9.04 12.89 -9.43
C TYR A 143 8.18 12.09 -8.44
N GLY A 144 7.06 12.64 -8.00
CA GLY A 144 6.14 11.94 -7.10
C GLY A 144 5.58 10.66 -7.71
N MET A 145 5.40 10.62 -9.04
CA MET A 145 4.95 9.45 -9.78
C MET A 145 6.11 8.51 -10.12
N HIS A 146 7.24 9.07 -10.55
CA HIS A 146 8.45 8.34 -10.94
C HIS A 146 9.70 9.19 -10.76
N ASN A 147 10.63 8.74 -9.93
CA ASN A 147 11.88 9.42 -9.64
C ASN A 147 13.08 8.54 -10.01
N ASP A 148 13.66 8.78 -11.17
CA ASP A 148 14.87 8.10 -11.65
C ASP A 148 16.18 8.80 -11.21
N GLY A 149 16.09 9.88 -10.41
CA GLY A 149 17.19 10.70 -9.93
C GLY A 149 17.64 11.78 -10.92
N THR A 150 17.09 11.86 -12.14
CA THR A 150 17.51 12.85 -13.16
C THR A 150 17.08 14.27 -12.79
N THR A 151 16.04 14.43 -11.99
CA THR A 151 15.58 15.73 -11.44
C THR A 151 16.37 16.19 -10.22
N GLY A 152 17.42 15.47 -9.81
CA GLY A 152 18.29 15.79 -8.69
C GLY A 152 17.91 15.15 -7.36
N GLY A 153 16.86 14.32 -7.33
CA GLY A 153 16.43 13.56 -6.16
C GLY A 153 17.09 12.18 -6.05
N LYS A 154 16.69 11.44 -5.03
CA LYS A 154 17.07 10.04 -4.81
C LYS A 154 16.19 9.14 -5.68
N ALA A 155 16.81 8.36 -6.56
CA ALA A 155 16.08 7.40 -7.37
C ALA A 155 15.24 6.45 -6.51
N GLY A 156 13.98 6.25 -6.89
CA GLY A 156 12.99 5.45 -6.15
C GLY A 156 12.33 6.18 -4.97
N ALA A 157 12.59 7.48 -4.80
CA ALA A 157 11.83 8.32 -3.85
C ALA A 157 10.54 8.83 -4.54
N ASP A 158 9.60 7.91 -4.80
CA ASP A 158 8.34 8.11 -5.52
C ASP A 158 7.28 7.08 -5.07
N ILE A 159 6.11 7.10 -5.66
CA ILE A 159 5.02 6.17 -5.33
C ILE A 159 4.99 4.90 -6.20
N ASN A 160 5.95 4.66 -7.07
CA ASN A 160 6.00 3.53 -8.02
C ASN A 160 4.74 3.47 -8.91
N ALA A 161 4.34 4.62 -9.47
CA ALA A 161 3.14 4.70 -10.29
C ALA A 161 3.27 3.95 -11.63
N PRO A 162 4.40 3.99 -12.38
CA PRO A 162 4.56 3.23 -13.61
C PRO A 162 4.36 1.72 -13.44
N GLU A 163 4.89 1.15 -12.37
CA GLU A 163 4.71 -0.28 -12.03
C GLU A 163 3.25 -0.59 -11.68
N ALA A 164 2.58 0.33 -10.99
CA ALA A 164 1.18 0.19 -10.64
C ALA A 164 0.26 0.28 -11.88
N TRP A 165 0.61 1.10 -12.87
CA TRP A 165 -0.16 1.26 -14.10
C TRP A 165 -0.15 0.02 -15.01
N ASP A 166 0.78 -0.90 -14.80
CA ASP A 166 0.74 -2.20 -15.46
C ASP A 166 -0.45 -3.05 -14.97
N VAL A 167 -0.90 -2.83 -13.73
CA VAL A 167 -2.06 -3.50 -13.15
C VAL A 167 -3.36 -2.77 -13.49
N SER A 168 -3.39 -1.45 -13.28
CA SER A 168 -4.58 -0.62 -13.53
C SER A 168 -4.16 0.83 -13.80
N THR A 169 -4.84 1.49 -14.73
CA THR A 169 -4.72 2.94 -14.96
C THR A 169 -5.93 3.72 -14.44
N GLY A 170 -6.80 3.07 -13.67
CA GLY A 170 -7.98 3.68 -13.09
C GLY A 170 -9.29 3.27 -13.76
N SER A 171 -10.38 3.90 -13.34
CA SER A 171 -11.72 3.63 -13.87
C SER A 171 -12.66 4.82 -13.65
N LYS A 172 -13.41 5.20 -14.68
CA LYS A 172 -14.51 6.19 -14.58
C LYS A 172 -15.63 5.81 -13.60
N ASN A 173 -15.72 4.53 -13.25
CA ASN A 173 -16.69 4.06 -12.26
C ASN A 173 -16.27 4.39 -10.81
N VAL A 174 -15.04 4.84 -10.59
CA VAL A 174 -14.58 5.31 -9.28
C VAL A 174 -14.76 6.81 -9.21
N VAL A 175 -15.61 7.26 -8.29
CA VAL A 175 -15.93 8.68 -8.11
C VAL A 175 -15.28 9.19 -6.82
N ILE A 176 -14.53 10.29 -6.93
CA ILE A 176 -13.79 10.95 -5.85
C ILE A 176 -14.32 12.35 -5.64
N GLY A 177 -14.60 12.72 -4.39
CA GLY A 177 -14.87 14.11 -4.01
C GLY A 177 -13.59 14.87 -3.71
N VAL A 178 -13.38 16.01 -4.36
CA VAL A 178 -12.33 16.97 -3.99
C VAL A 178 -13.00 18.09 -3.21
N ILE A 179 -12.93 18.01 -1.88
CA ILE A 179 -13.50 19.01 -0.97
C ILE A 179 -12.43 20.10 -0.78
N ASP A 180 -12.54 21.21 -1.53
CA ASP A 180 -11.46 22.19 -1.64
C ASP A 180 -11.97 23.56 -2.13
N THR A 181 -11.14 24.33 -2.88
CA THR A 181 -11.47 25.63 -3.50
C THR A 181 -12.29 25.52 -4.79
N GLY A 182 -12.68 24.31 -5.17
CA GLY A 182 -13.30 23.96 -6.44
C GLY A 182 -12.33 23.28 -7.41
N ILE A 183 -12.79 23.02 -8.63
CA ILE A 183 -11.97 22.43 -9.70
C ILE A 183 -12.24 23.21 -10.99
N ASP A 184 -11.19 23.59 -11.74
CA ASP A 184 -11.37 24.04 -13.13
C ASP A 184 -11.71 22.84 -14.02
N TYR A 185 -13.00 22.58 -14.14
CA TYR A 185 -13.54 21.48 -14.95
C TYR A 185 -13.40 21.73 -16.47
N THR A 186 -12.85 22.89 -16.88
CA THR A 186 -12.54 23.19 -18.29
C THR A 186 -11.08 22.94 -18.64
N HIS A 187 -10.23 22.72 -17.62
CA HIS A 187 -8.81 22.45 -17.82
C HIS A 187 -8.60 21.19 -18.68
N PRO A 188 -7.74 21.21 -19.72
CA PRO A 188 -7.58 20.10 -20.66
C PRO A 188 -7.29 18.75 -19.99
N ASP A 189 -6.42 18.72 -18.98
CA ASP A 189 -6.07 17.49 -18.24
C ASP A 189 -7.13 17.07 -17.24
N ILE A 190 -8.08 17.92 -16.88
CA ILE A 190 -9.12 17.64 -15.88
C ILE A 190 -10.46 17.28 -16.54
N ALA A 191 -10.86 18.03 -17.57
CA ALA A 191 -12.16 17.89 -18.21
C ALA A 191 -12.52 16.45 -18.61
N PRO A 192 -11.58 15.63 -19.14
CA PRO A 192 -11.89 14.23 -19.47
C PRO A 192 -12.18 13.37 -18.24
N ASN A 193 -11.71 13.75 -17.04
CA ASN A 193 -11.86 13.04 -15.78
C ASN A 193 -12.81 13.73 -14.81
N TYR A 194 -13.45 14.81 -15.23
CA TYR A 194 -14.46 15.47 -14.42
C TYR A 194 -15.74 14.65 -14.37
N TRP A 195 -16.36 14.58 -13.20
CA TRP A 195 -17.61 13.87 -12.97
C TRP A 195 -18.80 14.71 -13.41
N THR A 196 -19.84 14.04 -13.87
CA THR A 196 -21.14 14.64 -14.11
C THR A 196 -22.21 13.83 -13.39
N ASN A 197 -23.13 14.51 -12.70
CA ASN A 197 -24.20 13.84 -11.98
C ASN A 197 -25.15 13.13 -12.97
N PRO A 198 -25.22 11.79 -12.93
CA PRO A 198 -26.14 11.06 -13.83
C PRO A 198 -27.61 11.36 -13.53
N GLY A 199 -27.96 11.80 -12.31
CA GLY A 199 -29.29 12.23 -11.94
C GLY A 199 -29.74 13.52 -12.63
N GLU A 200 -28.78 14.41 -12.85
CA GLU A 200 -28.96 15.72 -13.49
C GLU A 200 -28.58 15.72 -14.99
N THR A 201 -28.63 14.53 -15.62
CA THR A 201 -28.24 14.36 -17.03
C THR A 201 -29.43 13.97 -17.89
N GLY A 202 -29.49 14.50 -19.13
CA GLY A 202 -30.54 14.22 -20.10
C GLY A 202 -31.73 15.16 -19.98
N THR A 203 -32.94 14.68 -20.30
CA THR A 203 -34.16 15.46 -20.24
C THR A 203 -35.15 14.88 -19.24
N ASP A 204 -35.90 15.76 -18.59
CA ASP A 204 -37.00 15.38 -17.70
C ASP A 204 -38.26 14.90 -18.49
N ALA A 205 -39.33 14.62 -17.78
CA ALA A 205 -40.60 14.15 -18.40
C ALA A 205 -41.28 15.19 -19.28
N GLU A 206 -40.99 16.49 -19.03
CA GLU A 206 -41.50 17.63 -19.81
C GLU A 206 -40.55 18.03 -20.97
N GLY A 207 -39.42 17.32 -21.16
CA GLY A 207 -38.46 17.54 -22.24
C GLY A 207 -37.46 18.68 -21.95
N ARG A 208 -37.35 19.15 -20.70
CA ARG A 208 -36.39 20.18 -20.29
C ARG A 208 -35.05 19.51 -19.98
N ASP A 209 -33.96 20.24 -20.23
CA ASP A 209 -32.62 19.79 -19.89
C ASP A 209 -32.45 19.78 -18.36
N LYS A 210 -32.19 18.63 -17.77
CA LYS A 210 -32.01 18.42 -16.34
C LYS A 210 -30.84 19.20 -15.75
N GLN A 211 -29.84 19.55 -16.55
CA GLN A 211 -28.69 20.32 -16.08
C GLN A 211 -29.06 21.78 -15.73
N THR A 212 -30.19 22.27 -16.18
CA THR A 212 -30.57 23.69 -16.09
C THR A 212 -32.07 23.94 -15.94
N ASN A 213 -32.85 22.92 -15.59
CA ASN A 213 -34.31 23.04 -15.52
C ASN A 213 -34.81 23.67 -14.20
N GLY A 214 -33.91 23.89 -13.22
CA GLY A 214 -34.24 24.47 -11.93
C GLY A 214 -34.90 23.46 -10.96
N ILE A 215 -34.71 22.15 -11.19
CA ILE A 215 -35.28 21.07 -10.40
C ILE A 215 -34.14 20.18 -9.91
N ASP A 216 -34.26 19.69 -8.69
CA ASP A 216 -33.47 18.59 -8.14
C ASP A 216 -34.07 17.27 -8.67
N ASP A 217 -33.55 16.79 -9.81
CA ASP A 217 -34.12 15.65 -10.55
C ASP A 217 -33.80 14.30 -9.90
N ASP A 218 -32.80 14.20 -9.04
CA ASP A 218 -32.42 12.97 -8.33
C ASP A 218 -32.84 12.94 -6.84
N GLY A 219 -33.36 14.06 -6.34
CA GLY A 219 -33.86 14.18 -4.97
C GLY A 219 -32.75 14.21 -3.92
N ASN A 220 -31.55 14.62 -4.32
CA ASN A 220 -30.41 14.71 -3.44
C ASN A 220 -30.36 15.99 -2.57
N GLY A 221 -31.24 16.97 -2.83
CA GLY A 221 -31.37 18.24 -2.12
C GLY A 221 -30.60 19.39 -2.76
N PHE A 222 -29.98 19.16 -3.94
CA PHE A 222 -29.17 20.16 -4.66
C PHE A 222 -29.68 20.30 -6.08
N ILE A 223 -30.16 21.50 -6.43
CA ILE A 223 -30.78 21.77 -7.72
C ILE A 223 -29.72 21.89 -8.80
N ASP A 224 -29.93 21.18 -9.94
CA ASP A 224 -29.06 21.23 -11.12
C ASP A 224 -27.56 20.97 -10.77
N ASP A 225 -27.24 20.13 -9.80
CA ASP A 225 -25.86 19.86 -9.32
C ASP A 225 -25.06 18.97 -10.29
N PHE A 226 -25.21 19.22 -11.57
CA PHE A 226 -24.62 18.48 -12.66
C PHE A 226 -23.08 18.31 -12.54
N ARG A 227 -22.38 19.32 -11.98
CA ARG A 227 -20.92 19.33 -11.80
C ARG A 227 -20.46 19.20 -10.35
N GLY A 228 -21.35 19.05 -9.39
CA GLY A 228 -21.07 19.16 -7.97
C GLY A 228 -21.66 20.43 -7.39
N TRP A 229 -21.13 20.92 -6.27
CA TRP A 229 -21.73 22.05 -5.54
C TRP A 229 -20.69 23.03 -4.98
N ASP A 230 -21.02 24.31 -5.03
CA ASP A 230 -20.32 25.38 -4.33
C ASP A 230 -21.09 25.80 -3.07
N PHE A 231 -20.56 25.44 -1.90
CA PHE A 231 -21.12 25.81 -0.60
C PHE A 231 -20.81 27.25 -0.21
N VAL A 232 -19.78 27.89 -0.81
CA VAL A 232 -19.45 29.29 -0.55
C VAL A 232 -20.53 30.21 -1.12
N ASN A 233 -20.93 29.95 -2.37
CA ASN A 233 -21.95 30.72 -3.09
C ASN A 233 -23.34 30.11 -2.99
N ASN A 234 -23.44 28.87 -2.54
CA ASN A 234 -24.65 28.04 -2.49
C ASN A 234 -25.30 27.90 -3.87
N ASP A 235 -24.48 27.44 -4.83
CA ASP A 235 -24.92 27.20 -6.21
C ASP A 235 -24.24 25.96 -6.82
N ASN A 236 -24.59 25.65 -8.06
CA ASN A 236 -24.15 24.45 -8.78
C ASN A 236 -22.88 24.66 -9.63
N ASP A 237 -22.10 25.72 -9.36
CA ASP A 237 -20.88 26.02 -10.10
C ASP A 237 -19.61 25.94 -9.20
N PRO A 238 -19.06 24.73 -8.95
CA PRO A 238 -17.87 24.53 -8.14
C PRO A 238 -16.58 24.86 -8.90
N MET A 239 -16.59 25.89 -9.76
CA MET A 239 -15.41 26.37 -10.48
C MET A 239 -14.37 26.88 -9.48
N ASP A 240 -13.11 26.51 -9.70
CA ASP A 240 -11.99 26.94 -8.86
C ASP A 240 -11.60 28.40 -9.18
N ASP A 241 -11.64 29.25 -8.18
CA ASP A 241 -11.24 30.65 -8.22
C ASP A 241 -9.98 30.95 -7.41
N ASN A 242 -9.24 29.89 -6.99
CA ASN A 242 -8.00 29.98 -6.22
C ASN A 242 -6.83 29.28 -6.92
N SER A 243 -6.98 28.06 -7.35
CA SER A 243 -6.04 27.12 -7.96
C SER A 243 -5.67 25.89 -7.12
N HIS A 244 -5.91 25.90 -5.82
CA HIS A 244 -5.49 24.83 -4.93
C HIS A 244 -6.25 23.51 -5.20
N GLY A 245 -7.58 23.57 -5.35
CA GLY A 245 -8.38 22.39 -5.63
C GLY A 245 -8.10 21.78 -7.02
N THR A 246 -7.88 22.64 -8.04
CA THR A 246 -7.48 22.17 -9.38
C THR A 246 -6.11 21.48 -9.34
N HIS A 247 -5.18 21.98 -8.53
CA HIS A 247 -3.87 21.37 -8.34
C HIS A 247 -3.99 19.99 -7.68
N CYS A 248 -4.78 19.86 -6.64
CA CYS A 248 -5.09 18.58 -6.00
C CYS A 248 -5.75 17.59 -6.98
N ALA A 249 -6.73 18.07 -7.76
CA ALA A 249 -7.42 17.25 -8.76
C ALA A 249 -6.47 16.74 -9.86
N GLY A 250 -5.54 17.56 -10.35
CA GLY A 250 -4.54 17.12 -11.33
C GLY A 250 -3.63 16.02 -10.83
N THR A 251 -3.22 16.08 -9.57
CA THR A 251 -2.42 15.00 -8.95
C THR A 251 -3.24 13.71 -8.78
N ILE A 252 -4.52 13.79 -8.43
CA ILE A 252 -5.42 12.63 -8.32
C ILE A 252 -5.64 11.98 -9.68
N GLY A 253 -5.99 12.78 -10.68
CA GLY A 253 -6.56 12.28 -11.92
C GLY A 253 -6.42 13.22 -13.11
N GLY A 254 -5.29 13.92 -13.28
CA GLY A 254 -4.90 14.49 -14.56
C GLY A 254 -4.93 13.39 -15.61
N LYS A 255 -5.55 13.65 -16.77
CA LYS A 255 -5.74 12.64 -17.82
C LYS A 255 -4.40 12.15 -18.32
N GLY A 256 -4.15 10.84 -18.19
CA GLY A 256 -2.88 10.27 -18.60
C GLY A 256 -2.89 9.71 -20.02
N ASN A 257 -1.70 9.69 -20.63
CA ASN A 257 -1.41 9.10 -21.93
C ASN A 257 -2.23 9.71 -23.08
N ASP A 258 -2.46 11.01 -23.02
CA ASP A 258 -3.20 11.78 -24.05
C ASP A 258 -2.30 12.78 -24.78
N GLY A 259 -1.01 12.88 -24.40
CA GLY A 259 0.00 13.73 -25.02
C GLY A 259 -0.10 15.19 -24.59
N GLN A 260 -0.75 15.50 -23.49
CA GLN A 260 -0.89 16.83 -22.92
C GLN A 260 -0.34 16.88 -21.50
N GLY A 261 0.13 18.01 -21.05
CA GLY A 261 0.51 18.44 -19.69
C GLY A 261 1.05 17.35 -18.76
N VAL A 262 0.31 17.11 -17.69
CA VAL A 262 0.67 16.19 -16.59
C VAL A 262 -0.23 14.94 -16.58
N VAL A 263 0.21 13.91 -15.91
CA VAL A 263 -0.62 12.74 -15.58
C VAL A 263 -0.84 12.64 -14.08
N GLY A 264 -2.07 12.35 -13.67
CA GLY A 264 -2.41 12.03 -12.29
C GLY A 264 -2.11 10.57 -11.94
N VAL A 265 -2.30 10.22 -10.67
CA VAL A 265 -2.19 8.83 -10.20
C VAL A 265 -3.13 7.91 -10.99
N ASN A 266 -4.31 8.40 -11.36
CA ASN A 266 -5.26 7.72 -12.24
C ASN A 266 -5.29 8.38 -13.61
N TRP A 267 -5.11 7.59 -14.68
CA TRP A 267 -5.33 8.09 -16.06
C TRP A 267 -6.82 8.26 -16.37
N ASP A 268 -7.65 7.41 -15.76
CA ASP A 268 -9.10 7.42 -15.83
C ASP A 268 -9.71 7.35 -14.44
N VAL A 269 -10.52 8.37 -14.09
CA VAL A 269 -11.26 8.47 -12.82
C VAL A 269 -12.40 9.46 -13.02
N SER A 270 -13.34 9.53 -12.10
CA SER A 270 -14.35 10.61 -12.06
C SER A 270 -14.13 11.47 -10.83
N MET A 271 -13.89 12.77 -11.00
CA MET A 271 -13.65 13.73 -9.91
C MET A 271 -14.78 14.73 -9.84
N VAL A 272 -15.41 14.88 -8.67
CA VAL A 272 -16.45 15.89 -8.42
C VAL A 272 -15.89 17.01 -7.55
N GLY A 273 -16.08 18.25 -7.98
CA GLY A 273 -15.76 19.45 -7.22
C GLY A 273 -16.78 19.68 -6.11
N ILE A 274 -16.31 19.77 -4.87
CA ILE A 274 -17.09 20.12 -3.68
C ILE A 274 -16.42 21.35 -3.08
N LYS A 275 -16.87 22.52 -3.55
CA LYS A 275 -16.23 23.78 -3.19
C LYS A 275 -16.80 24.32 -1.87
N PHE A 276 -15.96 24.38 -0.83
CA PHE A 276 -16.29 25.04 0.43
C PHE A 276 -15.27 26.11 0.83
N LEU A 277 -14.14 26.17 0.14
CA LEU A 277 -13.15 27.22 0.30
C LEU A 277 -13.33 28.28 -0.79
N SER A 278 -13.33 29.54 -0.38
CA SER A 278 -13.42 30.69 -1.27
C SER A 278 -12.12 30.90 -2.06
N GLY A 279 -12.14 31.85 -3.02
CA GLY A 279 -10.95 32.30 -3.74
C GLY A 279 -9.81 32.81 -2.84
N GLY A 280 -10.11 33.17 -1.60
CA GLY A 280 -9.12 33.51 -0.56
C GLY A 280 -8.53 32.29 0.17
N GLY A 281 -8.95 31.07 -0.15
CA GLY A 281 -8.46 29.82 0.48
C GLY A 281 -9.01 29.59 1.89
N SER A 282 -10.15 30.17 2.25
CA SER A 282 -10.81 29.98 3.54
C SER A 282 -12.29 29.65 3.39
N GLY A 283 -12.81 28.86 4.31
CA GLY A 283 -14.21 28.46 4.38
C GLY A 283 -14.70 28.34 5.82
N THR A 284 -15.95 28.00 6.00
CA THR A 284 -16.56 27.84 7.31
C THR A 284 -16.64 26.35 7.72
N LEU A 285 -16.75 26.11 9.04
CA LEU A 285 -17.04 24.77 9.55
C LEU A 285 -18.35 24.23 8.97
N GLU A 286 -19.36 25.08 8.85
CA GLU A 286 -20.67 24.72 8.29
C GLU A 286 -20.53 24.19 6.86
N ASP A 287 -19.81 24.92 6.01
CA ASP A 287 -19.66 24.55 4.61
C ASP A 287 -18.79 23.30 4.45
N ALA A 288 -17.75 23.13 5.28
CA ALA A 288 -16.96 21.92 5.31
C ALA A 288 -17.80 20.69 5.69
N VAL A 289 -18.63 20.80 6.71
CA VAL A 289 -19.55 19.71 7.15
C VAL A 289 -20.55 19.39 6.04
N LYS A 290 -21.18 20.39 5.46
CA LYS A 290 -22.11 20.19 4.31
C LYS A 290 -21.42 19.53 3.12
N GLY A 291 -20.17 19.87 2.83
CA GLY A 291 -19.38 19.24 1.77
C GLY A 291 -19.11 17.75 2.05
N ILE A 292 -18.81 17.38 3.30
CA ILE A 292 -18.65 15.98 3.72
C ILE A 292 -19.97 15.21 3.58
N GLU A 293 -21.08 15.80 4.07
CA GLU A 293 -22.43 15.22 3.98
C GLU A 293 -22.87 15.02 2.52
N TYR A 294 -22.60 16.01 1.66
CA TYR A 294 -22.88 15.93 0.21
C TYR A 294 -22.11 14.79 -0.45
N GLY A 295 -20.79 14.71 -0.23
CA GLY A 295 -19.98 13.62 -0.77
C GLY A 295 -20.43 12.24 -0.28
N THR A 296 -20.85 12.15 0.99
CA THR A 296 -21.42 10.93 1.57
C THR A 296 -22.73 10.53 0.92
N LYS A 297 -23.59 11.51 0.67
CA LYS A 297 -24.90 11.33 0.03
C LYS A 297 -24.78 10.89 -1.43
N LEU A 298 -23.81 11.42 -2.18
CA LEU A 298 -23.47 10.97 -3.53
C LEU A 298 -22.94 9.53 -3.58
N GLY A 299 -22.61 8.91 -2.43
CA GLY A 299 -22.06 7.56 -2.36
C GLY A 299 -20.64 7.46 -2.93
N LEU A 300 -19.84 8.49 -2.73
CA LEU A 300 -18.46 8.54 -3.22
C LEU A 300 -17.60 7.40 -2.64
N THR A 301 -16.58 6.99 -3.37
CA THR A 301 -15.59 6.03 -2.86
C THR A 301 -14.75 6.63 -1.73
N LEU A 302 -14.37 7.91 -1.91
CA LEU A 302 -13.54 8.65 -0.96
C LEU A 302 -13.67 10.17 -1.21
N THR A 303 -13.19 10.94 -0.22
CA THR A 303 -12.96 12.38 -0.35
C THR A 303 -11.48 12.72 -0.11
N SER A 304 -10.95 13.64 -0.90
CA SER A 304 -9.64 14.27 -0.72
C SER A 304 -9.81 15.61 -0.02
N ASN A 305 -9.15 15.78 1.13
CA ASN A 305 -9.35 16.88 2.06
C ASN A 305 -8.00 17.55 2.35
N SER A 306 -7.56 18.41 1.43
CA SER A 306 -6.27 19.08 1.49
C SER A 306 -6.35 20.40 2.27
N TRP A 307 -7.04 20.40 3.38
CA TRP A 307 -7.31 21.55 4.24
C TRP A 307 -7.31 21.19 5.72
N GLY A 308 -7.26 22.21 6.58
CA GLY A 308 -7.38 22.03 8.01
C GLY A 308 -7.31 23.36 8.75
N GLY A 309 -7.54 23.29 10.04
CA GLY A 309 -7.60 24.42 10.94
C GLY A 309 -8.80 24.37 11.88
N GLY A 310 -8.91 25.34 12.76
CA GLY A 310 -9.88 25.30 13.83
C GLY A 310 -9.53 24.25 14.89
N GLY A 311 -10.39 24.05 15.84
CA GLY A 311 -10.26 23.03 16.88
C GLY A 311 -11.12 21.79 16.58
N TYR A 312 -11.15 20.88 17.52
CA TYR A 312 -12.07 19.75 17.49
C TYR A 312 -13.53 20.23 17.38
N SER A 313 -14.31 19.61 16.53
CA SER A 313 -15.74 19.85 16.32
C SER A 313 -16.52 18.56 16.38
N GLU A 314 -17.48 18.47 17.29
CA GLU A 314 -18.41 17.32 17.35
C GLU A 314 -19.25 17.18 16.07
N THR A 315 -19.62 18.29 15.44
CA THR A 315 -20.42 18.27 14.20
C THR A 315 -19.60 17.68 13.04
N MET A 316 -18.34 18.07 12.90
CA MET A 316 -17.45 17.50 11.89
C MET A 316 -17.15 16.01 12.18
N ALA A 317 -16.93 15.66 13.45
CA ALA A 317 -16.76 14.26 13.86
C ALA A 317 -17.98 13.41 13.47
N ALA A 318 -19.20 13.94 13.69
CA ALA A 318 -20.43 13.25 13.32
C ALA A 318 -20.57 13.06 11.80
N ALA A 319 -20.21 14.06 10.99
CA ALA A 319 -20.23 13.95 9.52
C ALA A 319 -19.20 12.91 9.01
N ILE A 320 -18.00 12.89 9.59
CA ILE A 320 -16.97 11.88 9.26
C ILE A 320 -17.44 10.48 9.71
N ALA A 321 -18.09 10.35 10.86
CA ALA A 321 -18.66 9.07 11.32
C ALA A 321 -19.77 8.56 10.39
N GLU A 322 -20.60 9.47 9.83
CA GLU A 322 -21.60 9.06 8.83
C GLU A 322 -20.92 8.55 7.56
N ALA A 323 -19.89 9.25 7.05
CA ALA A 323 -19.06 8.81 5.93
C ALA A 323 -18.42 7.43 6.20
N GLU A 324 -17.90 7.20 7.42
CA GLU A 324 -17.40 5.89 7.87
C GLU A 324 -18.47 4.80 7.76
N SER A 325 -19.68 5.08 8.24
CA SER A 325 -20.81 4.13 8.17
C SER A 325 -21.18 3.70 6.75
N LYS A 326 -20.87 4.53 5.76
CA LYS A 326 -21.07 4.28 4.33
C LYS A 326 -19.81 3.77 3.64
N SER A 327 -18.72 3.53 4.38
CA SER A 327 -17.42 3.11 3.87
C SER A 327 -16.76 4.11 2.92
N VAL A 328 -17.08 5.39 3.03
CA VAL A 328 -16.42 6.49 2.31
C VAL A 328 -15.12 6.81 3.04
N LEU A 329 -13.98 6.69 2.37
CA LEU A 329 -12.69 7.08 2.93
C LEU A 329 -12.56 8.61 3.00
N PHE A 330 -11.94 9.08 4.07
CA PHE A 330 -11.66 10.49 4.34
C PHE A 330 -10.15 10.70 4.38
N ILE A 331 -9.55 11.18 3.29
CA ILE A 331 -8.10 11.35 3.19
C ILE A 331 -7.76 12.80 3.48
N ALA A 332 -6.92 13.05 4.50
CA ALA A 332 -6.70 14.39 5.05
C ALA A 332 -5.22 14.77 5.18
N ALA A 333 -4.91 16.02 4.89
CA ALA A 333 -3.59 16.60 5.06
C ALA A 333 -3.22 16.73 6.54
N ALA A 334 -2.04 16.27 6.95
CA ALA A 334 -1.58 16.32 8.34
C ALA A 334 -1.33 17.73 8.88
N GLY A 335 -1.13 18.73 7.98
CA GLY A 335 -0.84 20.12 8.32
C GLY A 335 0.60 20.54 8.01
N ASN A 336 0.84 21.87 8.00
CA ASN A 336 2.08 22.45 7.54
C ASN A 336 2.79 23.33 8.59
N SER A 337 2.59 23.02 9.88
CA SER A 337 3.16 23.80 11.01
C SER A 337 4.38 23.12 11.67
N SER A 338 4.87 22.00 11.11
CA SER A 338 5.95 21.18 11.71
C SER A 338 5.61 20.62 13.11
N ALA A 339 4.32 20.57 13.45
CA ALA A 339 3.84 20.14 14.76
C ALA A 339 3.72 18.61 14.85
N ASP A 340 3.83 18.10 16.08
CA ASP A 340 3.51 16.73 16.43
C ASP A 340 2.02 16.65 16.77
N ASN A 341 1.24 16.05 15.86
CA ASN A 341 -0.21 15.95 15.97
C ASN A 341 -0.66 15.03 17.13
N ASP A 342 0.22 14.18 17.68
CA ASP A 342 -0.07 13.40 18.86
C ASP A 342 -0.17 14.30 20.11
N SER A 343 0.54 15.43 20.12
CA SER A 343 0.55 16.41 21.21
C SER A 343 -0.22 17.70 20.90
N ASP A 344 -0.27 18.13 19.64
CA ASP A 344 -0.96 19.33 19.16
C ASP A 344 -1.85 18.97 17.95
N PRO A 345 -3.05 18.44 18.18
CA PRO A 345 -3.91 17.86 17.14
C PRO A 345 -4.29 18.84 16.04
N HIS A 346 -4.11 18.42 14.79
CA HIS A 346 -4.54 19.13 13.58
C HIS A 346 -5.81 18.51 13.00
N TYR A 347 -6.91 19.25 12.94
CA TYR A 347 -8.18 18.78 12.41
C TYR A 347 -8.41 19.26 10.97
N PRO A 348 -8.97 18.34 10.09
CA PRO A 348 -9.62 17.07 10.38
C PRO A 348 -8.72 15.82 10.46
N SER A 349 -7.43 15.91 10.18
CA SER A 349 -6.56 14.73 10.09
C SER A 349 -6.43 13.92 11.38
N THR A 350 -6.61 14.54 12.54
CA THR A 350 -6.47 13.87 13.85
C THR A 350 -7.80 13.29 14.39
N TYR A 351 -8.89 13.29 13.61
CA TYR A 351 -10.07 12.51 14.01
C TYR A 351 -9.75 11.01 13.98
N THR A 352 -10.20 10.29 15.03
CA THR A 352 -9.86 8.86 15.25
C THR A 352 -10.80 7.88 14.55
N HIS A 353 -11.63 8.35 13.61
CA HIS A 353 -12.49 7.49 12.81
C HIS A 353 -11.68 6.59 11.90
N SER A 354 -12.10 5.33 11.76
CA SER A 354 -11.31 4.32 11.05
C SER A 354 -11.17 4.61 9.55
N ASN A 355 -12.09 5.39 8.96
CA ASN A 355 -12.06 5.81 7.57
C ASN A 355 -11.11 7.00 7.29
N VAL A 356 -10.54 7.64 8.30
CA VAL A 356 -9.58 8.75 8.13
C VAL A 356 -8.22 8.18 7.78
N ILE A 357 -7.54 8.79 6.79
CA ILE A 357 -6.13 8.57 6.48
C ILE A 357 -5.44 9.94 6.54
N ALA A 358 -4.58 10.14 7.52
CA ALA A 358 -3.80 11.35 7.69
C ALA A 358 -2.45 11.24 6.94
N VAL A 359 -2.11 12.26 6.15
CA VAL A 359 -0.99 12.21 5.21
C VAL A 359 0.06 13.26 5.51
N ALA A 360 1.30 12.83 5.78
CA ALA A 360 2.49 13.67 5.89
C ALA A 360 3.16 13.87 4.52
N ALA A 361 3.97 14.93 4.40
CA ALA A 361 4.68 15.24 3.17
C ALA A 361 6.14 14.79 3.19
N THR A 362 6.60 14.15 2.10
CA THR A 362 8.00 13.86 1.82
C THR A 362 8.51 14.66 0.62
N ASP A 363 9.83 14.78 0.50
CA ASP A 363 10.49 15.38 -0.66
C ASP A 363 11.05 14.30 -1.63
N HIS A 364 11.71 14.75 -2.70
CA HIS A 364 12.31 13.89 -3.71
C HIS A 364 13.54 13.09 -3.25
N ASN A 365 13.95 13.23 -1.98
CA ASN A 365 15.05 12.48 -1.37
C ASN A 365 14.57 11.45 -0.33
N ASP A 366 13.26 11.26 -0.18
CA ASP A 366 12.63 10.51 0.92
C ASP A 366 12.83 11.16 2.31
N GLU A 367 13.15 12.46 2.36
CA GLU A 367 13.18 13.18 3.62
C GLU A 367 11.77 13.73 3.94
N MET A 368 11.42 13.77 5.23
CA MET A 368 10.18 14.42 5.64
C MET A 368 10.29 15.93 5.40
N ALA A 369 9.30 16.52 4.74
CA ALA A 369 9.28 17.95 4.49
C ALA A 369 9.35 18.74 5.80
N SER A 370 10.19 19.78 5.86
CA SER A 370 10.43 20.54 7.09
C SER A 370 9.19 21.22 7.68
N PHE A 371 8.20 21.50 6.85
CA PHE A 371 6.91 22.06 7.26
C PHE A 371 5.88 20.99 7.69
N SER A 372 6.09 19.71 7.31
CA SER A 372 5.07 18.68 7.52
C SER A 372 4.80 18.47 9.00
N CYS A 373 3.52 18.48 9.37
CA CYS A 373 3.10 17.88 10.63
C CYS A 373 3.28 16.37 10.57
N TYR A 374 3.41 15.75 11.72
CA TYR A 374 3.64 14.33 11.93
C TYR A 374 2.96 13.84 13.21
N GLY A 375 2.97 12.54 13.45
CA GLY A 375 2.46 11.91 14.66
C GLY A 375 2.57 10.40 14.55
N ALA A 376 3.21 9.76 15.52
CA ALA A 376 3.43 8.31 15.51
C ALA A 376 2.11 7.53 15.65
N GLU A 377 1.07 8.14 16.22
CA GLU A 377 -0.27 7.55 16.43
C GLU A 377 -1.34 8.20 15.54
N SER A 378 -1.20 9.50 15.20
CA SER A 378 -2.24 10.30 14.56
C SER A 378 -2.03 10.57 13.07
N VAL A 379 -0.85 10.27 12.51
CA VAL A 379 -0.57 10.42 11.08
C VAL A 379 -0.25 9.04 10.48
N ASP A 380 -0.99 8.65 9.44
CA ASP A 380 -0.94 7.28 8.95
C ASP A 380 0.27 7.01 8.04
N ILE A 381 0.51 7.87 7.04
CA ILE A 381 1.44 7.58 5.94
C ILE A 381 2.07 8.87 5.39
N GLY A 382 3.27 8.79 4.80
CA GLY A 382 3.85 9.86 4.03
C GLY A 382 3.60 9.71 2.54
N ALA A 383 3.63 10.83 1.80
CA ALA A 383 3.60 10.85 0.33
C ALA A 383 4.34 12.07 -0.21
N PRO A 384 4.75 12.09 -1.51
CA PRO A 384 5.41 13.23 -2.12
C PRO A 384 4.59 14.51 -1.99
N GLY A 385 5.19 15.57 -1.40
CA GLY A 385 4.47 16.81 -1.11
C GLY A 385 5.32 18.08 -1.30
N VAL A 386 6.54 17.98 -1.81
CA VAL A 386 7.42 19.13 -2.06
C VAL A 386 7.64 19.33 -3.55
N ASP A 387 7.44 20.54 -4.06
CA ASP A 387 7.62 20.88 -5.48
C ASP A 387 6.82 19.98 -6.46
N ILE A 388 5.60 19.66 -6.08
CA ILE A 388 4.69 18.83 -6.88
C ILE A 388 4.12 19.65 -8.02
N LEU A 389 4.43 19.27 -9.25
CA LEU A 389 3.88 19.87 -10.47
C LEU A 389 2.49 19.29 -10.72
N SER A 390 1.50 20.17 -10.93
CA SER A 390 0.13 19.80 -11.28
C SER A 390 -0.61 20.92 -11.99
N SER A 391 -1.84 20.67 -12.43
CA SER A 391 -2.70 21.62 -13.14
C SER A 391 -3.17 22.76 -12.23
N ILE A 392 -3.35 23.94 -12.81
CA ILE A 392 -4.03 25.09 -12.21
C ILE A 392 -4.97 25.71 -13.24
N PRO A 393 -5.93 26.56 -12.84
CA PRO A 393 -6.87 27.17 -13.77
C PRO A 393 -6.23 27.80 -15.01
N ASP A 394 -7.03 27.98 -16.05
CA ASP A 394 -6.65 28.52 -17.37
C ASP A 394 -5.71 27.62 -18.21
N GLY A 395 -5.76 26.30 -18.01
CA GLY A 395 -4.92 25.33 -18.76
C GLY A 395 -3.43 25.44 -18.45
N LYS A 396 -3.08 25.88 -17.24
CA LYS A 396 -1.70 26.08 -16.79
C LYS A 396 -1.26 25.01 -15.79
N TYR A 397 0.04 24.97 -15.52
CA TYR A 397 0.67 24.06 -14.56
C TYR A 397 1.63 24.82 -13.66
N THR A 398 1.75 24.41 -12.41
CA THR A 398 2.70 25.01 -11.46
C THR A 398 3.11 24.01 -10.39
N LYS A 399 4.18 24.32 -9.66
CA LYS A 399 4.66 23.53 -8.53
C LYS A 399 4.18 24.11 -7.21
N TYR A 400 3.55 23.28 -6.39
CA TYR A 400 3.20 23.61 -5.01
C TYR A 400 3.88 22.65 -4.02
N SER A 401 4.00 23.09 -2.76
CA SER A 401 4.53 22.28 -1.66
C SER A 401 3.58 22.36 -0.46
N GLY A 402 3.29 21.22 0.13
CA GLY A 402 2.40 21.09 1.30
C GLY A 402 1.97 19.64 1.52
N THR A 403 1.49 19.35 2.72
CA THR A 403 0.73 18.12 2.96
C THR A 403 -0.52 18.05 2.10
N SER A 404 -1.01 19.21 1.65
CA SER A 404 -2.07 19.35 0.64
C SER A 404 -1.71 18.73 -0.71
N MET A 405 -0.43 18.62 -1.08
CA MET A 405 0.05 17.99 -2.31
C MET A 405 0.37 16.51 -2.10
N ALA A 406 0.68 16.12 -0.87
CA ALA A 406 0.85 14.72 -0.50
C ALA A 406 -0.50 13.96 -0.45
N THR A 407 -1.52 14.59 0.11
CA THR A 407 -2.88 14.02 0.26
C THR A 407 -3.48 13.50 -1.05
N PRO A 408 -3.44 14.25 -2.18
CA PRO A 408 -3.99 13.77 -3.45
C PRO A 408 -3.25 12.56 -4.04
N HIS A 409 -1.97 12.35 -3.73
CA HIS A 409 -1.28 11.11 -4.10
C HIS A 409 -1.92 9.89 -3.41
N VAL A 410 -2.23 10.01 -2.12
CA VAL A 410 -2.88 8.93 -1.36
C VAL A 410 -4.34 8.76 -1.78
N ALA A 411 -5.06 9.86 -2.08
CA ALA A 411 -6.43 9.82 -2.60
C ALA A 411 -6.49 9.14 -3.98
N GLY A 412 -5.58 9.51 -4.87
CA GLY A 412 -5.44 8.86 -6.17
C GLY A 412 -5.08 7.37 -6.04
N ALA A 413 -4.18 7.03 -5.12
CA ALA A 413 -3.82 5.64 -4.84
C ALA A 413 -5.01 4.81 -4.34
N ALA A 414 -5.81 5.37 -3.43
CA ALA A 414 -7.04 4.72 -2.95
C ALA A 414 -8.03 4.44 -4.09
N ALA A 415 -8.17 5.40 -5.01
CA ALA A 415 -9.02 5.26 -6.19
C ALA A 415 -8.49 4.19 -7.16
N LEU A 416 -7.18 4.14 -7.38
CA LEU A 416 -6.58 3.14 -8.26
C LEU A 416 -6.72 1.73 -7.69
N VAL A 417 -6.56 1.56 -6.37
CA VAL A 417 -6.83 0.30 -5.67
C VAL A 417 -8.30 -0.10 -5.83
N LYS A 418 -9.24 0.85 -5.70
CA LYS A 418 -10.67 0.58 -5.94
C LYS A 418 -10.96 0.18 -7.38
N ALA A 419 -10.30 0.82 -8.35
CA ALA A 419 -10.44 0.48 -9.77
C ALA A 419 -9.94 -0.93 -10.08
N ALA A 420 -8.80 -1.32 -9.48
CA ALA A 420 -8.22 -2.66 -9.64
C ALA A 420 -9.02 -3.75 -8.91
N PHE A 421 -9.61 -3.43 -7.76
CA PHE A 421 -10.34 -4.34 -6.89
C PHE A 421 -11.71 -3.76 -6.49
N PRO A 422 -12.70 -3.77 -7.41
CA PRO A 422 -13.99 -3.10 -7.18
C PRO A 422 -14.80 -3.64 -6.00
N GLU A 423 -14.52 -4.87 -5.54
CA GLU A 423 -15.19 -5.50 -4.41
C GLU A 423 -14.71 -4.98 -3.03
N LEU A 424 -13.58 -4.29 -2.97
CA LEU A 424 -13.04 -3.81 -1.70
C LEU A 424 -13.84 -2.63 -1.15
N ASN A 425 -14.10 -2.67 0.15
CA ASN A 425 -14.64 -1.53 0.90
C ASN A 425 -13.51 -0.56 1.32
N GLY A 426 -13.88 0.62 1.82
CA GLY A 426 -12.93 1.66 2.22
C GLY A 426 -11.86 1.18 3.18
N MET A 427 -12.23 0.39 4.21
CA MET A 427 -11.27 -0.11 5.20
C MET A 427 -10.26 -1.10 4.62
N GLN A 428 -10.68 -1.92 3.65
CA GLN A 428 -9.80 -2.84 2.96
C GLN A 428 -8.83 -2.09 2.03
N ILE A 429 -9.28 -0.99 1.41
CA ILE A 429 -8.43 -0.09 0.61
C ILE A 429 -7.41 0.58 1.52
N LYS A 430 -7.84 1.20 2.65
CA LYS A 430 -6.92 1.78 3.65
C LYS A 430 -5.85 0.76 4.08
N ALA A 431 -6.26 -0.44 4.42
CA ALA A 431 -5.32 -1.49 4.84
C ALA A 431 -4.28 -1.84 3.75
N ARG A 432 -4.66 -1.85 2.47
CA ARG A 432 -3.71 -2.09 1.37
C ARG A 432 -2.69 -0.96 1.23
N LEU A 433 -3.14 0.29 1.30
CA LEU A 433 -2.26 1.45 1.22
C LEU A 433 -1.24 1.45 2.37
N LEU A 434 -1.70 1.24 3.60
CA LEU A 434 -0.83 1.29 4.76
C LEU A 434 0.14 0.10 4.82
N ASN A 435 -0.31 -1.11 4.48
CA ASN A 435 0.54 -2.30 4.47
C ASN A 435 1.54 -2.31 3.29
N GLY A 436 1.21 -1.64 2.19
CA GLY A 436 2.08 -1.51 1.01
C GLY A 436 3.15 -0.42 1.13
N ALA A 437 3.13 0.40 2.18
CA ALA A 437 4.03 1.54 2.33
C ALA A 437 5.50 1.12 2.44
N ASP A 438 6.36 1.81 1.69
CA ASP A 438 7.81 1.65 1.78
C ASP A 438 8.35 2.27 3.06
N GLN A 439 8.99 1.48 3.90
CA GLN A 439 9.61 1.95 5.12
C GLN A 439 10.78 2.89 4.82
N ILE A 440 10.71 4.14 5.28
CA ILE A 440 11.78 5.11 5.09
C ILE A 440 12.27 5.68 6.42
N PRO A 441 13.59 5.85 6.61
CA PRO A 441 14.15 6.29 7.89
C PRO A 441 13.58 7.62 8.40
N ALA A 442 13.26 8.55 7.49
CA ALA A 442 12.76 9.88 7.84
C ALA A 442 11.36 9.88 8.47
N LEU A 443 10.56 8.83 8.25
CA LEU A 443 9.21 8.68 8.79
C LEU A 443 9.11 7.72 9.98
N GLN A 444 10.19 7.05 10.36
CA GLN A 444 10.20 6.15 11.53
C GLN A 444 9.86 6.92 12.81
N GLY A 445 8.79 6.48 13.51
CA GLY A 445 8.25 7.16 14.68
C GLY A 445 7.63 8.54 14.40
N LYS A 446 7.30 8.81 13.13
CA LYS A 446 6.65 10.05 12.66
C LYS A 446 5.30 9.81 12.01
N THR A 447 5.05 8.60 11.55
CA THR A 447 3.74 8.14 11.07
C THR A 447 3.49 6.73 11.59
N THR A 448 2.24 6.28 11.62
CA THR A 448 1.88 4.94 12.11
C THR A 448 2.53 3.83 11.27
N THR A 449 2.70 4.08 9.96
CA THR A 449 3.39 3.14 9.07
C THR A 449 4.92 3.30 9.11
N GLY A 450 5.46 4.44 9.52
CA GLY A 450 6.87 4.78 9.33
C GLY A 450 7.30 4.80 7.86
N GLY A 451 6.34 4.91 6.93
CA GLY A 451 6.57 4.67 5.51
C GLY A 451 5.94 5.70 4.57
N ARG A 452 6.47 5.72 3.34
CA ARG A 452 5.94 6.47 2.21
C ARG A 452 5.03 5.57 1.38
N LEU A 453 3.96 6.14 0.81
CA LEU A 453 3.08 5.47 -0.14
C LEU A 453 3.87 4.74 -1.24
N ASN A 454 3.56 3.46 -1.45
CA ASN A 454 3.97 2.69 -2.60
C ASN A 454 2.73 2.09 -3.27
N LEU A 455 2.40 2.62 -4.45
CA LEU A 455 1.18 2.27 -5.17
C LEU A 455 1.25 0.86 -5.76
N ALA A 456 2.43 0.45 -6.26
CA ALA A 456 2.63 -0.88 -6.82
C ALA A 456 2.41 -1.96 -5.76
N ASN A 457 3.02 -1.81 -4.57
CA ASN A 457 2.82 -2.73 -3.45
C ASN A 457 1.35 -2.78 -3.00
N SER A 458 0.64 -1.63 -3.06
CA SER A 458 -0.79 -1.56 -2.70
C SER A 458 -1.68 -2.36 -3.65
N LEU A 459 -1.22 -2.61 -4.88
CA LEU A 459 -1.91 -3.40 -5.91
C LEU A 459 -1.46 -4.86 -5.95
N GLU A 460 -0.38 -5.23 -5.27
CA GLU A 460 0.10 -6.61 -5.28
C GLU A 460 -1.00 -7.59 -4.80
N VAL A 461 -1.17 -8.66 -5.55
CA VAL A 461 -2.02 -9.78 -5.13
C VAL A 461 -1.14 -10.74 -4.36
N ASP A 462 -1.33 -10.78 -3.05
CA ASP A 462 -0.69 -11.81 -2.22
C ASP A 462 -1.15 -13.20 -2.68
N ASN A 463 -0.26 -13.92 -3.33
CA ASN A 463 -0.45 -15.30 -3.77
C ASN A 463 0.34 -16.30 -2.93
N VAL A 464 1.10 -15.82 -1.94
CA VAL A 464 1.90 -16.68 -1.07
C VAL A 464 1.07 -17.07 0.15
N ALA A 465 0.84 -18.35 0.31
CA ALA A 465 0.12 -18.82 1.49
C ALA A 465 0.98 -18.60 2.74
N PRO A 466 0.36 -18.19 3.86
CA PRO A 466 1.06 -18.09 5.14
C PRO A 466 1.82 -19.39 5.51
N GLY A 467 2.99 -19.30 6.11
CA GLY A 467 3.79 -20.44 6.57
C GLY A 467 3.04 -21.34 7.56
N ILE A 468 3.48 -22.55 7.79
CA ILE A 468 2.90 -23.48 8.76
C ILE A 468 3.25 -23.02 10.18
N ILE A 469 2.24 -22.98 11.08
CA ILE A 469 2.51 -22.69 12.49
C ILE A 469 3.36 -23.84 13.06
N ALA A 470 4.53 -23.51 13.54
CA ALA A 470 5.46 -24.46 14.13
C ALA A 470 5.64 -24.24 15.64
N GLY A 471 6.13 -25.26 16.34
CA GLY A 471 6.56 -25.13 17.73
C GLY A 471 5.44 -24.90 18.74
N ILE A 472 4.21 -25.32 18.44
CA ILE A 472 3.09 -25.23 19.38
C ILE A 472 3.37 -26.04 20.63
N ARG A 473 3.27 -25.37 21.79
CA ARG A 473 3.47 -25.98 23.11
C ARG A 473 2.39 -25.51 24.07
N ALA A 474 1.84 -26.42 24.84
CA ALA A 474 1.01 -26.05 25.96
C ALA A 474 1.87 -25.30 27.00
N ALA A 475 1.46 -24.09 27.35
CA ALA A 475 2.14 -23.24 28.33
C ALA A 475 1.48 -23.27 29.71
N GLY A 476 0.21 -23.69 29.76
CA GLY A 476 -0.53 -23.87 31.01
C GLY A 476 -1.97 -24.24 30.76
N ALA A 477 -2.60 -24.82 31.78
CA ALA A 477 -4.04 -25.11 31.78
C ALA A 477 -4.63 -24.78 33.15
N THR A 478 -5.84 -24.25 33.15
CA THR A 478 -6.70 -24.11 34.34
C THR A 478 -7.94 -24.97 34.14
N ARG A 479 -8.87 -24.94 35.09
CA ARG A 479 -10.15 -25.64 34.93
C ARG A 479 -10.94 -25.18 33.71
N ASP A 480 -10.81 -23.89 33.36
CA ASP A 480 -11.67 -23.22 32.40
C ASP A 480 -10.89 -22.61 31.21
N SER A 481 -9.57 -22.83 31.13
CA SER A 481 -8.76 -22.31 30.02
C SER A 481 -7.48 -23.09 29.77
N VAL A 482 -7.04 -23.08 28.52
CA VAL A 482 -5.74 -23.61 28.08
C VAL A 482 -4.94 -22.52 27.36
N THR A 483 -3.66 -22.43 27.68
CA THR A 483 -2.73 -21.49 27.03
C THR A 483 -1.70 -22.26 26.20
N PHE A 484 -1.48 -21.83 24.97
CA PHE A 484 -0.46 -22.36 24.07
C PHE A 484 0.49 -21.25 23.65
N ASN A 485 1.76 -21.61 23.50
CA ASN A 485 2.76 -20.78 22.84
C ASN A 485 3.14 -21.40 21.49
N PHE A 486 3.37 -20.56 20.49
CA PHE A 486 3.85 -20.96 19.17
C PHE A 486 4.68 -19.83 18.54
N VAL A 487 5.44 -20.13 17.50
CA VAL A 487 6.12 -19.11 16.71
C VAL A 487 5.12 -18.58 15.68
N ALA A 488 4.83 -17.26 15.76
CA ALA A 488 3.98 -16.59 14.79
C ALA A 488 4.60 -16.70 13.39
N THR A 489 3.76 -17.08 12.44
CA THR A 489 4.20 -17.22 11.03
C THR A 489 3.97 -15.92 10.29
N GLY A 490 4.69 -15.70 9.20
CA GLY A 490 4.40 -14.64 8.25
C GLY A 490 3.07 -14.83 7.52
N ASP A 491 2.60 -13.83 6.86
CA ASP A 491 1.52 -13.89 5.87
C ASP A 491 2.03 -14.50 4.55
N ASP A 492 3.32 -14.31 4.23
CA ASP A 492 4.02 -14.88 3.08
C ASP A 492 4.97 -15.99 3.54
N GLY A 493 4.48 -17.19 3.78
CA GLY A 493 5.32 -18.25 4.33
C GLY A 493 5.82 -17.89 5.73
N ASP A 494 7.12 -17.62 5.87
CA ASP A 494 7.73 -17.18 7.14
C ASP A 494 8.09 -15.68 7.13
N ALA A 495 7.76 -14.93 6.06
CA ALA A 495 7.94 -13.48 5.98
C ALA A 495 6.70 -12.72 6.43
N GLY A 496 6.85 -11.44 6.80
CA GLY A 496 5.75 -10.61 7.27
C GLY A 496 5.15 -11.07 8.60
N ALA A 497 3.91 -10.68 8.86
CA ALA A 497 3.15 -11.06 10.05
C ALA A 497 1.73 -11.48 9.67
N ALA A 498 1.30 -12.66 10.10
CA ALA A 498 -0.07 -13.11 9.87
C ALA A 498 -1.08 -12.14 10.51
N LYS A 499 -1.99 -11.61 9.71
CA LYS A 499 -2.98 -10.60 10.09
C LYS A 499 -3.95 -11.10 11.17
N SER A 500 -4.26 -12.39 11.17
CA SER A 500 -5.15 -13.00 12.14
C SER A 500 -4.91 -14.50 12.26
N TYR A 501 -5.32 -15.08 13.38
CA TYR A 501 -5.33 -16.51 13.63
C TYR A 501 -6.75 -16.96 13.98
N GLU A 502 -7.19 -18.06 13.41
CA GLU A 502 -8.43 -18.70 13.82
C GLU A 502 -8.13 -19.95 14.64
N VAL A 503 -8.75 -20.06 15.79
CA VAL A 503 -8.66 -21.21 16.69
C VAL A 503 -9.97 -21.95 16.68
N ARG A 504 -9.91 -23.27 16.49
CA ARG A 504 -11.07 -24.16 16.60
C ARG A 504 -10.81 -25.30 17.56
N THR A 505 -11.88 -25.69 18.26
CA THR A 505 -11.88 -26.80 19.21
C THR A 505 -12.90 -27.87 18.79
N ALA A 506 -12.54 -29.13 19.00
CA ALA A 506 -13.42 -30.28 18.77
C ALA A 506 -13.16 -31.35 19.82
N SER A 507 -14.14 -32.19 20.09
CA SER A 507 -14.04 -33.36 20.97
C SER A 507 -13.31 -34.53 20.31
N THR A 508 -13.13 -34.50 19.00
CA THR A 508 -12.40 -35.50 18.20
C THR A 508 -11.23 -34.85 17.46
N PRO A 509 -10.19 -35.60 17.07
CA PRO A 509 -9.09 -35.02 16.29
C PRO A 509 -9.58 -34.34 14.99
N ILE A 510 -9.06 -33.13 14.71
CA ILE A 510 -9.29 -32.43 13.45
C ILE A 510 -8.21 -32.88 12.46
N ALA A 511 -8.53 -33.84 11.60
CA ALA A 511 -7.58 -34.44 10.67
C ALA A 511 -7.83 -34.05 9.20
N SER A 512 -8.98 -33.46 8.89
CA SER A 512 -9.38 -33.06 7.54
C SER A 512 -9.99 -31.67 7.50
N GLU A 513 -10.16 -31.11 6.29
CA GLU A 513 -10.88 -29.85 6.06
C GLU A 513 -12.34 -29.93 6.50
N SER A 514 -12.95 -31.13 6.35
CA SER A 514 -14.30 -31.39 6.83
C SER A 514 -14.38 -31.30 8.36
N ASP A 515 -13.39 -31.91 9.06
CA ASP A 515 -13.33 -31.85 10.53
C ASP A 515 -13.09 -30.42 11.01
N TRP A 516 -12.21 -29.69 10.32
CA TRP A 516 -11.98 -28.27 10.61
C TRP A 516 -13.25 -27.44 10.47
N SER A 517 -13.99 -27.64 9.38
CA SER A 517 -15.24 -26.90 9.13
C SER A 517 -16.34 -27.24 10.14
N ALA A 518 -16.37 -28.47 10.65
CA ALA A 518 -17.30 -28.94 11.68
C ALA A 518 -16.91 -28.53 13.10
N ALA A 519 -15.65 -28.18 13.34
CA ALA A 519 -15.16 -27.82 14.68
C ALA A 519 -15.65 -26.42 15.11
N SER A 520 -15.92 -26.26 16.39
CA SER A 520 -16.40 -24.99 16.97
C SER A 520 -15.31 -23.92 16.90
N LYS A 521 -15.66 -22.73 16.42
CA LYS A 521 -14.80 -21.56 16.47
C LYS A 521 -14.68 -21.09 17.92
N SER A 522 -13.45 -21.02 18.42
CA SER A 522 -13.19 -20.61 19.79
C SER A 522 -12.83 -19.13 19.84
N VAL A 523 -13.36 -18.40 20.82
CA VAL A 523 -12.88 -17.06 21.14
C VAL A 523 -11.54 -17.22 21.84
N ALA A 524 -10.49 -16.69 21.24
CA ALA A 524 -9.15 -16.77 21.76
C ALA A 524 -8.51 -15.39 21.82
N ASN A 525 -7.87 -15.05 22.95
CA ASN A 525 -7.01 -13.89 23.04
C ASN A 525 -5.62 -14.30 22.55
N ILE A 526 -5.14 -13.64 21.50
CA ILE A 526 -3.84 -13.90 20.90
C ILE A 526 -2.99 -12.65 21.06
N THR A 527 -1.81 -12.81 21.66
CA THR A 527 -0.78 -11.79 21.74
C THR A 527 0.45 -12.26 21.01
N VAL A 528 1.03 -11.41 20.17
CA VAL A 528 2.27 -11.69 19.44
C VAL A 528 3.32 -10.69 19.88
N ASP A 529 4.47 -11.18 20.31
CA ASP A 529 5.64 -10.37 20.57
C ASP A 529 6.33 -10.11 19.21
N SER A 530 6.39 -8.85 18.80
CA SER A 530 6.94 -8.44 17.50
C SER A 530 8.43 -8.76 17.34
N ASP A 531 9.20 -8.69 18.41
CA ASP A 531 10.65 -8.83 18.37
C ASP A 531 11.07 -10.30 18.33
N THR A 532 10.38 -11.15 19.10
CA THR A 532 10.67 -12.58 19.21
C THR A 532 9.78 -13.45 18.35
N ARG A 533 8.70 -12.90 17.78
CA ARG A 533 7.63 -13.62 17.07
C ARG A 533 7.00 -14.74 17.90
N GLN A 534 7.14 -14.69 19.21
CA GLN A 534 6.44 -15.62 20.10
C GLN A 534 4.98 -15.19 20.22
N ALA A 535 4.09 -16.09 19.88
CA ALA A 535 2.65 -15.87 20.04
C ALA A 535 2.14 -16.68 21.22
N THR A 536 1.27 -16.07 22.00
CA THR A 536 0.55 -16.74 23.10
C THR A 536 -0.94 -16.69 22.78
N VAL A 537 -1.58 -17.86 22.78
CA VAL A 537 -3.03 -17.99 22.62
C VAL A 537 -3.63 -18.58 23.87
N ARG A 538 -4.65 -17.91 24.40
CA ARG A 538 -5.46 -18.40 25.52
C ARG A 538 -6.87 -18.68 25.04
N ILE A 539 -7.31 -19.92 25.23
CA ILE A 539 -8.66 -20.41 24.93
C ILE A 539 -9.38 -20.61 26.26
N SER A 540 -10.50 -19.95 26.46
CA SER A 540 -11.35 -20.04 27.65
C SER A 540 -12.72 -20.62 27.31
#